data_a3c89df24dda947fa1d58df5fdb74ee3
#
_entry.id   a3c89df24dda947fa1d58df5fdb74ee3
#
_cell.length_a   1.000
_cell.length_b   1.000
_cell.length_c   1.000
_cell.angle_alpha   90.00
_cell.angle_beta   90.00
_cell.angle_gamma   90.00
#
_symmetry.space_group_name_H-M   'P 1'
#
loop_
_entity.id
_entity.type
_entity.pdbx_description
1 polymer ?
#
loop_
_entity_poly.entity_id
_entity_poly.type
_entity_poly.pdbx_seq_one_letter_code
_entity_poly.pdbx_strand_id
1 'polypeptide(L)'
;MKAYFHRWRSLVILALLLAPLLWPLQYFAERYYSEQLAEQNRQTLDLYVANLLGTLRRYEELPQILGGLPVLRQALQQPGDPLLQKIANEALADIRRRTGADVIYLLQPDGTTQVASNWAQADSFVHRNFAFRPYYREAMQGRLARFFGLGTTSIKRGYYFASAVKEGSRIIGVLVVKVDLEHIERLWGNSPEQLLVIDNYGVVILSSREDWRFHASPPAPSSNGRCAASC
;
A
#
# COMPACT_ATOMS: atom_id res chain seq x y z
N MET A 1 -62.91 42.80 -3.22
CA MET A 1 -61.58 42.95 -2.61
C MET A 1 -61.43 42.27 -1.25
N LYS A 2 -62.39 42.25 -0.34
CA LYS A 2 -62.29 41.66 1.02
C LYS A 2 -62.06 40.11 1.04
N ALA A 3 -62.58 39.36 0.07
CA ALA A 3 -62.47 37.90 0.03
C ALA A 3 -61.06 37.39 -0.33
N TYR A 4 -60.28 38.11 -1.16
CA TYR A 4 -58.91 37.77 -1.50
C TYR A 4 -57.94 37.98 -0.31
N PHE A 5 -58.17 39.01 0.49
CA PHE A 5 -57.37 39.33 1.67
C PHE A 5 -57.50 38.26 2.79
N HIS A 6 -58.67 37.66 2.94
CA HIS A 6 -58.89 36.58 3.92
C HIS A 6 -58.21 35.26 3.50
N ARG A 7 -58.29 34.92 2.22
CA ARG A 7 -57.60 33.71 1.70
C ARG A 7 -56.11 33.80 1.82
N TRP A 8 -55.51 34.96 1.57
CA TRP A 8 -54.06 35.18 1.69
C TRP A 8 -53.58 35.10 3.15
N ARG A 9 -54.32 35.67 4.08
CA ARG A 9 -54.06 35.55 5.53
C ARG A 9 -54.13 34.10 6.00
N SER A 10 -55.06 33.32 5.54
CA SER A 10 -55.17 31.89 5.89
C SER A 10 -54.01 31.09 5.33
N LEU A 11 -53.51 31.37 4.12
CA LEU A 11 -52.35 30.73 3.53
C LEU A 11 -51.04 31.07 4.27
N VAL A 12 -50.90 32.33 4.70
CA VAL A 12 -49.74 32.75 5.50
C VAL A 12 -49.75 32.10 6.89
N ILE A 13 -50.92 32.02 7.54
CA ILE A 13 -51.05 31.32 8.83
C ILE A 13 -50.74 29.82 8.67
N LEU A 14 -51.23 29.18 7.61
CA LEU A 14 -50.95 27.79 7.32
C LEU A 14 -49.45 27.54 7.05
N ALA A 15 -48.80 28.43 6.30
CA ALA A 15 -47.35 28.36 6.05
C ALA A 15 -46.53 28.56 7.32
N LEU A 16 -46.95 29.48 8.21
CA LEU A 16 -46.33 29.71 9.51
C LEU A 16 -46.49 28.52 10.47
N LEU A 17 -47.60 27.76 10.38
CA LEU A 17 -47.85 26.56 11.17
C LEU A 17 -47.07 25.34 10.60
N LEU A 18 -46.85 25.27 9.28
CA LEU A 18 -46.15 24.16 8.64
C LEU A 18 -44.64 24.32 8.68
N ALA A 19 -44.10 25.55 8.66
CA ALA A 19 -42.65 25.81 8.68
C ALA A 19 -41.93 25.18 9.88
N PRO A 20 -42.42 25.27 11.14
CA PRO A 20 -41.76 24.63 12.28
C PRO A 20 -41.84 23.08 12.24
N LEU A 21 -42.76 22.51 11.47
CA LEU A 21 -42.88 21.07 11.29
C LEU A 21 -41.88 20.54 10.24
N LEU A 22 -41.55 21.36 9.24
CA LEU A 22 -40.58 20.99 8.17
C LEU A 22 -39.14 21.04 8.66
N TRP A 23 -38.80 21.92 9.60
CA TRP A 23 -37.45 22.05 10.15
C TRP A 23 -36.90 20.75 10.81
N PRO A 24 -37.63 20.13 11.77
CA PRO A 24 -37.14 18.87 12.35
C PRO A 24 -37.11 17.75 11.32
N LEU A 25 -38.03 17.71 10.36
CA LEU A 25 -38.03 16.69 9.30
C LEU A 25 -36.78 16.79 8.44
N GLN A 26 -36.37 18.00 8.07
CA GLN A 26 -35.15 18.24 7.31
C GLN A 26 -33.91 17.86 8.14
N TYR A 27 -33.86 18.24 9.41
CA TYR A 27 -32.76 17.87 10.31
C TYR A 27 -32.65 16.35 10.51
N PHE A 28 -33.76 15.64 10.69
CA PHE A 28 -33.75 14.18 10.79
C PHE A 28 -33.37 13.51 9.47
N ALA A 29 -33.83 14.03 8.34
CA ALA A 29 -33.47 13.50 7.03
C ALA A 29 -31.97 13.66 6.77
N GLU A 30 -31.41 14.84 6.98
CA GLU A 30 -29.95 15.07 6.80
C GLU A 30 -29.13 14.16 7.70
N ARG A 31 -29.51 13.98 8.94
CA ARG A 31 -28.79 13.10 9.87
C ARG A 31 -28.90 11.63 9.47
N TYR A 32 -30.09 11.17 9.09
CA TYR A 32 -30.29 9.81 8.62
C TYR A 32 -29.49 9.49 7.36
N TYR A 33 -29.54 10.40 6.36
CA TYR A 33 -28.76 10.23 5.12
C TYR A 33 -27.25 10.32 5.35
N SER A 34 -26.79 11.20 6.23
CA SER A 34 -25.37 11.31 6.54
C SER A 34 -24.83 10.08 7.27
N GLU A 35 -25.59 9.50 8.19
CA GLU A 35 -25.21 8.27 8.89
C GLU A 35 -25.18 7.07 7.92
N GLN A 36 -26.16 6.96 7.03
CA GLN A 36 -26.22 5.90 6.03
C GLN A 36 -25.08 6.02 5.00
N LEU A 37 -24.80 7.24 4.55
CA LEU A 37 -23.69 7.49 3.61
C LEU A 37 -22.34 7.21 4.28
N ALA A 38 -22.17 7.59 5.54
CA ALA A 38 -20.95 7.30 6.30
C ALA A 38 -20.71 5.80 6.46
N GLU A 39 -21.77 5.02 6.73
CA GLU A 39 -21.67 3.57 6.85
C GLU A 39 -21.33 2.90 5.51
N GLN A 40 -21.97 3.33 4.41
CA GLN A 40 -21.63 2.85 3.06
C GLN A 40 -20.18 3.14 2.70
N ASN A 41 -19.71 4.37 2.95
CA ASN A 41 -18.32 4.75 2.70
C ASN A 41 -17.35 3.93 3.54
N ARG A 42 -17.69 3.63 4.79
CA ARG A 42 -16.89 2.77 5.66
C ARG A 42 -16.77 1.34 5.13
N GLN A 43 -17.90 0.73 4.73
CA GLN A 43 -17.90 -0.60 4.14
C GLN A 43 -17.08 -0.65 2.84
N THR A 44 -17.21 0.36 2.01
CA THR A 44 -16.42 0.51 0.79
C THR A 44 -14.92 0.62 1.10
N LEU A 45 -14.55 1.46 2.08
CA LEU A 45 -13.17 1.60 2.53
C LEU A 45 -12.62 0.27 3.06
N ASP A 46 -13.39 -0.46 3.88
CA ASP A 46 -12.98 -1.77 4.41
C ASP A 46 -12.68 -2.78 3.29
N LEU A 47 -13.46 -2.75 2.19
CA LEU A 47 -13.19 -3.59 1.01
C LEU A 47 -11.88 -3.21 0.32
N TYR A 48 -11.57 -1.91 0.14
CA TYR A 48 -10.30 -1.48 -0.44
C TYR A 48 -9.10 -1.83 0.45
N VAL A 49 -9.24 -1.64 1.76
CA VAL A 49 -8.21 -2.04 2.75
C VAL A 49 -7.99 -3.55 2.71
N ALA A 50 -9.05 -4.35 2.72
CA ALA A 50 -8.95 -5.80 2.65
C ALA A 50 -8.28 -6.27 1.35
N ASN A 51 -8.60 -5.64 0.21
CA ASN A 51 -7.99 -5.92 -1.09
C ASN A 51 -6.49 -5.58 -1.09
N LEU A 52 -6.12 -4.39 -0.61
CA LEU A 52 -4.72 -3.96 -0.50
C LEU A 52 -3.93 -4.91 0.38
N LEU A 53 -4.40 -5.17 1.60
CA LEU A 53 -3.75 -6.08 2.54
C LEU A 53 -3.69 -7.51 2.00
N GLY A 54 -4.75 -7.99 1.35
CA GLY A 54 -4.77 -9.31 0.70
C GLY A 54 -3.72 -9.43 -0.40
N THR A 55 -3.56 -8.37 -1.19
CA THR A 55 -2.53 -8.29 -2.24
C THR A 55 -1.13 -8.31 -1.64
N LEU A 56 -0.86 -7.50 -0.61
CA LEU A 56 0.45 -7.41 0.03
C LEU A 56 0.82 -8.70 0.77
N ARG A 57 -0.12 -9.32 1.48
CA ARG A 57 0.10 -10.59 2.21
C ARG A 57 0.61 -11.71 1.32
N ARG A 58 0.23 -11.76 0.06
CA ARG A 58 0.73 -12.76 -0.89
C ARG A 58 2.25 -12.71 -1.09
N TYR A 59 2.85 -11.53 -0.90
CA TYR A 59 4.29 -11.33 -1.07
C TYR A 59 5.07 -11.38 0.25
N GLU A 60 4.39 -11.25 1.37
CA GLU A 60 5.01 -11.12 2.69
C GLU A 60 5.85 -12.34 3.08
N GLU A 61 5.35 -13.54 2.80
CA GLU A 61 6.02 -14.79 3.17
C GLU A 61 7.06 -15.23 2.12
N LEU A 62 7.01 -14.67 0.90
CA LEU A 62 7.89 -15.08 -0.18
C LEU A 62 9.38 -14.97 0.16
N PRO A 63 9.90 -13.90 0.81
CA PRO A 63 11.32 -13.83 1.13
C PRO A 63 11.77 -14.99 2.02
N GLN A 64 10.94 -15.40 2.96
CA GLN A 64 11.25 -16.48 3.89
C GLN A 64 11.22 -17.84 3.19
N ILE A 65 10.20 -18.10 2.37
CA ILE A 65 10.05 -19.33 1.59
C ILE A 65 11.21 -19.47 0.60
N LEU A 66 11.47 -18.43 -0.17
CA LEU A 66 12.51 -18.44 -1.22
C LEU A 66 13.92 -18.50 -0.64
N GLY A 67 14.17 -17.89 0.52
CA GLY A 67 15.44 -17.98 1.24
C GLY A 67 15.82 -19.40 1.64
N GLY A 68 14.85 -20.33 1.66
CA GLY A 68 15.03 -21.77 1.85
C GLY A 68 15.57 -22.50 0.61
N LEU A 69 15.52 -21.92 -0.59
CA LEU A 69 15.92 -22.58 -1.82
C LEU A 69 17.43 -22.89 -1.85
N PRO A 70 17.85 -24.15 -2.12
CA PRO A 70 19.26 -24.51 -2.13
C PRO A 70 20.10 -23.67 -3.08
N VAL A 71 19.61 -23.39 -4.29
CA VAL A 71 20.34 -22.61 -5.30
C VAL A 71 20.67 -21.20 -4.83
N LEU A 72 19.77 -20.54 -4.07
CA LEU A 72 20.02 -19.18 -3.56
C LEU A 72 21.03 -19.20 -2.39
N ARG A 73 20.98 -20.20 -1.53
CA ARG A 73 21.98 -20.39 -0.47
C ARG A 73 23.36 -20.69 -1.03
N GLN A 74 23.43 -21.60 -2.02
CA GLN A 74 24.70 -21.90 -2.71
C GLN A 74 25.28 -20.66 -3.40
N ALA A 75 24.42 -19.85 -4.05
CA ALA A 75 24.86 -18.59 -4.65
C ALA A 75 25.52 -17.67 -3.61
N LEU A 76 24.95 -17.54 -2.40
CA LEU A 76 25.56 -16.74 -1.31
C LEU A 76 26.87 -17.34 -0.78
N GLN A 77 26.99 -18.68 -0.76
CA GLN A 77 28.19 -19.36 -0.28
C GLN A 77 29.36 -19.31 -1.29
N GLN A 78 29.03 -19.21 -2.59
CA GLN A 78 29.99 -19.22 -3.70
C GLN A 78 29.79 -18.00 -4.62
N PRO A 79 30.04 -16.77 -4.12
CA PRO A 79 29.72 -15.53 -4.85
C PRO A 79 30.54 -15.34 -6.15
N GLY A 80 31.63 -16.08 -6.32
CA GLY A 80 32.49 -16.02 -7.52
C GLY A 80 32.09 -17.01 -8.62
N ASP A 81 31.09 -17.89 -8.43
CA ASP A 81 30.69 -18.87 -9.44
C ASP A 81 29.66 -18.26 -10.44
N PRO A 82 30.10 -17.99 -11.71
CA PRO A 82 29.22 -17.37 -12.71
C PRO A 82 28.06 -18.27 -13.13
N LEU A 83 28.28 -19.60 -13.16
CA LEU A 83 27.24 -20.56 -13.55
C LEU A 83 26.13 -20.59 -12.50
N LEU A 84 26.52 -20.66 -11.24
CA LEU A 84 25.59 -20.66 -10.11
C LEU A 84 24.82 -19.34 -10.01
N GLN A 85 25.49 -18.21 -10.24
CA GLN A 85 24.83 -16.91 -10.32
C GLN A 85 23.78 -16.86 -11.46
N LYS A 86 24.14 -17.37 -12.64
CA LYS A 86 23.22 -17.44 -13.78
C LYS A 86 21.97 -18.26 -13.44
N ILE A 87 22.17 -19.48 -12.90
CA ILE A 87 21.06 -20.38 -12.51
C ILE A 87 20.16 -19.69 -11.47
N ALA A 88 20.75 -19.03 -10.46
CA ALA A 88 20.00 -18.32 -9.43
C ALA A 88 19.22 -17.11 -9.98
N ASN A 89 19.81 -16.34 -10.89
CA ASN A 89 19.15 -15.23 -11.57
C ASN A 89 17.94 -15.71 -12.41
N GLU A 90 18.10 -16.78 -13.17
CA GLU A 90 17.03 -17.38 -13.97
C GLU A 90 15.92 -17.94 -13.09
N ALA A 91 16.26 -18.58 -11.96
CA ALA A 91 15.28 -19.05 -10.98
C ALA A 91 14.46 -17.89 -10.38
N LEU A 92 15.13 -16.81 -9.97
CA LEU A 92 14.42 -15.61 -9.48
C LEU A 92 13.56 -14.95 -10.57
N ALA A 93 14.03 -14.92 -11.81
CA ALA A 93 13.28 -14.37 -12.93
C ALA A 93 12.00 -15.20 -13.22
N ASP A 94 12.08 -16.53 -13.11
CA ASP A 94 10.92 -17.41 -13.26
C ASP A 94 9.91 -17.20 -12.12
N ILE A 95 10.36 -17.18 -10.88
CA ILE A 95 9.52 -16.94 -9.70
C ILE A 95 8.85 -15.57 -9.81
N ARG A 96 9.58 -14.53 -10.21
CA ARG A 96 9.03 -13.19 -10.46
C ARG A 96 7.85 -13.24 -11.44
N ARG A 97 8.01 -13.92 -12.59
CA ARG A 97 6.92 -14.06 -13.58
C ARG A 97 5.68 -14.74 -13.02
N ARG A 98 5.87 -15.78 -12.21
CA ARG A 98 4.77 -16.56 -11.62
C ARG A 98 4.05 -15.83 -10.49
N THR A 99 4.79 -15.05 -9.69
CA THR A 99 4.24 -14.35 -8.53
C THR A 99 3.68 -12.96 -8.85
N GLY A 100 4.15 -12.35 -9.95
CA GLY A 100 3.82 -10.96 -10.27
C GLY A 100 4.59 -9.93 -9.43
N ALA A 101 5.63 -10.34 -8.71
CA ALA A 101 6.52 -9.41 -8.02
C ALA A 101 7.22 -8.48 -9.03
N ASP A 102 7.52 -7.24 -8.61
CA ASP A 102 8.27 -6.29 -9.45
C ASP A 102 9.72 -6.73 -9.61
N VAL A 103 10.43 -6.90 -8.51
CA VAL A 103 11.80 -7.43 -8.49
C VAL A 103 11.99 -8.33 -7.26
N ILE A 104 12.68 -9.45 -7.45
CA ILE A 104 13.16 -10.32 -6.37
C ILE A 104 14.69 -10.34 -6.44
N TYR A 105 15.36 -10.10 -5.32
CA TYR A 105 16.81 -10.02 -5.30
C TYR A 105 17.42 -10.49 -3.99
N LEU A 106 18.65 -10.97 -4.07
CA LEU A 106 19.41 -11.57 -2.99
C LEU A 106 20.64 -10.73 -2.67
N LEU A 107 20.72 -10.30 -1.41
CA LEU A 107 21.79 -9.46 -0.89
C LEU A 107 22.79 -10.30 -0.10
N GLN A 108 24.08 -10.02 -0.31
CA GLN A 108 25.17 -10.51 0.54
C GLN A 108 25.13 -9.86 1.94
N PRO A 109 25.93 -10.36 2.90
CA PRO A 109 26.01 -9.78 4.25
C PRO A 109 26.56 -8.35 4.30
N ASP A 110 27.14 -7.83 3.23
CA ASP A 110 27.57 -6.43 3.08
C ASP A 110 26.49 -5.54 2.43
N GLY A 111 25.34 -6.12 2.04
CA GLY A 111 24.24 -5.45 1.37
C GLY A 111 24.37 -5.33 -0.15
N THR A 112 25.41 -5.94 -0.74
CA THR A 112 25.58 -5.97 -2.20
C THR A 112 24.68 -7.02 -2.83
N THR A 113 23.97 -6.65 -3.89
CA THR A 113 23.09 -7.57 -4.63
C THR A 113 23.90 -8.53 -5.46
N GLN A 114 23.78 -9.81 -5.13
CA GLN A 114 24.50 -10.86 -5.84
C GLN A 114 23.70 -11.40 -7.02
N VAL A 115 22.42 -11.67 -6.84
CA VAL A 115 21.49 -12.15 -7.86
C VAL A 115 20.19 -11.36 -7.81
N ALA A 116 19.56 -11.15 -8.97
CA ALA A 116 18.30 -10.42 -9.09
C ALA A 116 17.47 -10.93 -10.26
N SER A 117 16.15 -10.93 -10.08
CA SER A 117 15.21 -11.34 -11.13
C SER A 117 15.21 -10.44 -12.36
N ASN A 118 15.72 -9.21 -12.24
CA ASN A 118 15.89 -8.24 -13.34
C ASN A 118 17.33 -8.16 -13.86
N TRP A 119 18.13 -9.22 -13.67
CA TRP A 119 19.57 -9.26 -13.98
C TRP A 119 19.91 -8.87 -15.43
N ALA A 120 19.04 -9.17 -16.39
CA ALA A 120 19.24 -8.90 -17.82
C ALA A 120 18.66 -7.53 -18.27
N GLN A 121 18.10 -6.74 -17.35
CA GLN A 121 17.50 -5.44 -17.66
C GLN A 121 18.49 -4.28 -17.46
N ALA A 122 18.25 -3.16 -18.15
CA ALA A 122 19.11 -1.98 -18.06
C ALA A 122 19.14 -1.39 -16.63
N ASP A 123 18.06 -1.55 -15.88
CA ASP A 123 17.93 -1.15 -14.48
C ASP A 123 18.22 -2.28 -13.49
N SER A 124 19.08 -3.24 -13.89
CA SER A 124 19.47 -4.37 -13.07
C SER A 124 19.92 -3.96 -11.67
N PHE A 125 19.51 -4.74 -10.68
CA PHE A 125 19.92 -4.56 -9.29
C PHE A 125 21.24 -5.29 -8.97
N VAL A 126 21.70 -6.19 -9.82
CA VAL A 126 22.96 -6.92 -9.62
C VAL A 126 24.11 -5.93 -9.42
N HIS A 127 24.97 -6.18 -8.45
CA HIS A 127 26.09 -5.35 -8.00
C HIS A 127 25.70 -4.00 -7.35
N ARG A 128 24.39 -3.71 -7.15
CA ARG A 128 23.96 -2.55 -6.38
C ARG A 128 24.00 -2.86 -4.88
N ASN A 129 24.43 -1.89 -4.08
CA ASN A 129 24.46 -2.03 -2.62
C ASN A 129 23.25 -1.35 -1.98
N PHE A 130 22.55 -2.09 -1.11
CA PHE A 130 21.35 -1.63 -0.40
C PHE A 130 21.50 -1.73 1.13
N ALA A 131 22.72 -1.79 1.67
CA ALA A 131 22.97 -1.84 3.11
C ALA A 131 22.36 -0.66 3.89
N PHE A 132 22.20 0.49 3.23
CA PHE A 132 21.61 1.69 3.83
C PHE A 132 20.09 1.59 4.04
N ARG A 133 19.43 0.63 3.38
CA ARG A 133 17.97 0.49 3.42
C ARG A 133 17.47 -0.06 4.76
N PRO A 134 16.38 0.50 5.32
CA PRO A 134 15.81 0.02 6.58
C PRO A 134 15.45 -1.47 6.55
N TYR A 135 14.84 -1.95 5.46
CA TYR A 135 14.46 -3.36 5.34
C TYR A 135 15.65 -4.32 5.38
N TYR A 136 16.82 -3.93 4.85
CA TYR A 136 18.03 -4.74 4.94
C TYR A 136 18.53 -4.82 6.38
N ARG A 137 18.63 -3.68 7.07
CA ARG A 137 19.11 -3.61 8.45
C ARG A 137 18.21 -4.41 9.39
N GLU A 138 16.91 -4.36 9.17
CA GLU A 138 15.93 -5.10 9.97
C GLU A 138 15.99 -6.60 9.71
N ALA A 139 16.09 -7.02 8.44
CA ALA A 139 16.26 -8.42 8.07
C ALA A 139 17.58 -9.02 8.61
N MET A 140 18.67 -8.25 8.62
CA MET A 140 19.95 -8.66 9.21
C MET A 140 19.88 -8.86 10.74
N GLN A 141 18.82 -8.37 11.40
CA GLN A 141 18.52 -8.69 12.81
C GLN A 141 17.62 -9.93 12.95
N GLY A 142 17.34 -10.62 11.85
CA GLY A 142 16.53 -11.84 11.83
C GLY A 142 15.02 -11.63 11.84
N ARG A 143 14.56 -10.37 11.72
CA ARG A 143 13.13 -10.03 11.63
C ARG A 143 12.65 -10.00 10.19
N LEU A 144 11.36 -10.29 9.97
CA LEU A 144 10.69 -10.00 8.70
C LEU A 144 10.49 -8.49 8.58
N ALA A 145 11.14 -7.89 7.60
CA ALA A 145 11.04 -6.46 7.37
C ALA A 145 9.96 -6.13 6.34
N ARG A 146 9.23 -5.04 6.61
CA ARG A 146 8.26 -4.41 5.72
C ARG A 146 8.64 -2.95 5.56
N PHE A 147 8.75 -2.50 4.33
CA PHE A 147 9.20 -1.13 4.07
C PHE A 147 8.52 -0.57 2.82
N PHE A 148 7.92 0.60 2.96
CA PHE A 148 7.50 1.42 1.83
C PHE A 148 8.62 2.39 1.47
N GLY A 149 8.90 2.57 0.17
CA GLY A 149 9.87 3.57 -0.25
C GLY A 149 10.01 3.72 -1.75
N LEU A 150 10.61 4.84 -2.12
CA LEU A 150 11.01 5.11 -3.50
C LEU A 150 12.27 4.29 -3.84
N GLY A 151 12.23 3.56 -4.95
CA GLY A 151 13.38 2.83 -5.47
C GLY A 151 14.46 3.79 -5.96
N THR A 152 15.67 3.66 -5.48
CA THR A 152 16.81 4.50 -5.91
C THR A 152 17.33 4.16 -7.31
N THR A 153 17.04 2.96 -7.78
CA THR A 153 17.48 2.49 -9.12
C THR A 153 16.36 2.66 -10.14
N SER A 154 15.14 2.23 -9.80
CA SER A 154 13.98 2.27 -10.71
C SER A 154 13.18 3.56 -10.66
N ILE A 155 13.43 4.43 -9.65
CA ILE A 155 12.64 5.66 -9.36
C ILE A 155 11.13 5.38 -9.21
N LYS A 156 10.75 4.11 -8.99
CA LYS A 156 9.38 3.68 -8.78
C LYS A 156 9.11 3.42 -7.31
N ARG A 157 7.89 3.74 -6.88
CA ARG A 157 7.44 3.42 -5.53
C ARG A 157 7.25 1.92 -5.40
N GLY A 158 7.71 1.37 -4.29
CA GLY A 158 7.60 -0.05 -4.02
C GLY A 158 7.33 -0.34 -2.56
N TYR A 159 6.68 -1.46 -2.33
CA TYR A 159 6.62 -2.08 -1.02
C TYR A 159 7.62 -3.24 -0.99
N TYR A 160 8.45 -3.27 0.04
CA TYR A 160 9.55 -4.21 0.15
C TYR A 160 9.30 -5.15 1.32
N PHE A 161 9.37 -6.45 1.05
CA PHE A 161 9.43 -7.49 2.07
C PHE A 161 10.82 -8.09 2.06
N ALA A 162 11.46 -8.20 3.23
CA ALA A 162 12.80 -8.74 3.33
C ALA A 162 12.93 -9.70 4.51
N SER A 163 13.64 -10.79 4.29
CA SER A 163 13.94 -11.78 5.31
C SER A 163 15.37 -12.26 5.23
N ALA A 164 15.96 -12.58 6.39
CA ALA A 164 17.28 -13.18 6.46
C ALA A 164 17.30 -14.57 5.81
N VAL A 165 18.31 -14.82 4.99
CA VAL A 165 18.71 -16.15 4.54
C VAL A 165 19.68 -16.71 5.54
N LYS A 166 19.39 -17.89 6.09
CA LYS A 166 20.13 -18.49 7.19
C LYS A 166 20.78 -19.81 6.79
N GLU A 167 21.94 -20.06 7.38
CA GLU A 167 22.61 -21.35 7.44
C GLU A 167 22.79 -21.73 8.90
N GLY A 168 21.96 -22.65 9.39
CA GLY A 168 21.82 -22.87 10.83
C GLY A 168 21.33 -21.60 11.54
N SER A 169 22.11 -21.12 12.51
CA SER A 169 21.83 -19.87 13.22
C SER A 169 22.45 -18.62 12.57
N ARG A 170 23.37 -18.80 11.61
CA ARG A 170 24.12 -17.71 10.96
C ARG A 170 23.30 -17.12 9.81
N ILE A 171 23.19 -15.79 9.78
CA ILE A 171 22.65 -15.06 8.63
C ILE A 171 23.75 -14.96 7.58
N ILE A 172 23.47 -15.49 6.37
CA ILE A 172 24.39 -15.49 5.23
C ILE A 172 24.00 -14.53 4.13
N GLY A 173 22.84 -13.86 4.25
CA GLY A 173 22.35 -12.86 3.32
C GLY A 173 20.91 -12.44 3.61
N VAL A 174 20.34 -11.64 2.73
CA VAL A 174 18.95 -11.17 2.83
C VAL A 174 18.26 -11.35 1.48
N LEU A 175 17.09 -11.99 1.48
CA LEU A 175 16.23 -12.04 0.32
C LEU A 175 15.16 -10.94 0.39
N VAL A 176 14.97 -10.23 -0.71
CA VAL A 176 14.04 -9.10 -0.80
C VAL A 176 13.08 -9.32 -1.96
N VAL A 177 11.79 -9.07 -1.69
CA VAL A 177 10.73 -9.03 -2.70
C VAL A 177 10.18 -7.62 -2.75
N LYS A 178 10.29 -6.98 -3.91
CA LYS A 178 9.71 -5.67 -4.22
C LYS A 178 8.40 -5.85 -4.94
N VAL A 179 7.36 -5.15 -4.48
CA VAL A 179 6.04 -5.09 -5.09
C VAL A 179 5.82 -3.69 -5.68
N ASP A 180 5.37 -3.62 -6.93
CA ASP A 180 5.02 -2.36 -7.57
C ASP A 180 3.66 -1.86 -7.07
N LEU A 181 3.66 -0.71 -6.41
CA LEU A 181 2.44 -0.08 -5.89
C LEU A 181 1.66 0.71 -6.95
N GLU A 182 2.30 1.10 -8.05
CA GLU A 182 1.61 1.80 -9.14
C GLU A 182 0.58 0.89 -9.82
N HIS A 183 0.83 -0.42 -9.85
CA HIS A 183 -0.15 -1.38 -10.33
C HIS A 183 -1.41 -1.40 -9.46
N ILE A 184 -1.25 -1.35 -8.15
CA ILE A 184 -2.37 -1.31 -7.20
C ILE A 184 -3.17 -0.01 -7.36
N GLU A 185 -2.48 1.13 -7.49
CA GLU A 185 -3.14 2.43 -7.71
C GLU A 185 -3.93 2.48 -9.01
N ARG A 186 -3.42 1.88 -10.09
CA ARG A 186 -4.18 1.80 -11.34
C ARG A 186 -5.51 1.06 -11.20
N LEU A 187 -5.59 0.07 -10.33
CA LEU A 187 -6.85 -0.61 -10.01
C LEU A 187 -7.83 0.32 -9.28
N TRP A 188 -7.32 1.29 -8.53
CA TRP A 188 -8.13 2.30 -7.84
C TRP A 188 -8.58 3.46 -8.76
N GLY A 189 -7.84 3.71 -9.86
CA GLY A 189 -8.12 4.83 -10.77
C GLY A 189 -9.49 4.77 -11.45
N ASN A 190 -10.15 3.61 -11.44
CA ASN A 190 -11.51 3.43 -11.95
C ASN A 190 -12.58 3.52 -10.84
N SER A 191 -12.18 3.80 -9.61
CA SER A 191 -13.12 3.98 -8.50
C SER A 191 -13.76 5.36 -8.55
N PRO A 192 -15.07 5.48 -8.28
CA PRO A 192 -15.73 6.77 -8.10
C PRO A 192 -15.25 7.51 -6.84
N GLU A 193 -14.71 6.79 -5.86
CA GLU A 193 -14.18 7.36 -4.62
C GLU A 193 -12.74 7.81 -4.75
N GLN A 194 -12.40 8.88 -4.06
CA GLN A 194 -11.02 9.34 -3.94
C GLN A 194 -10.35 8.61 -2.77
N LEU A 195 -9.44 7.69 -3.11
CA LEU A 195 -8.73 6.86 -2.15
C LEU A 195 -7.32 7.38 -1.94
N LEU A 196 -6.88 7.35 -0.69
CA LEU A 196 -5.50 7.66 -0.32
C LEU A 196 -5.04 6.79 0.86
N VAL A 197 -3.76 6.49 0.89
CA VAL A 197 -3.07 5.88 2.04
C VAL A 197 -1.99 6.84 2.49
N ILE A 198 -1.93 7.09 3.78
CA ILE A 198 -0.92 7.93 4.41
C ILE A 198 0.00 7.09 5.28
N ASP A 199 1.25 7.51 5.41
CA ASP A 199 2.18 6.93 6.37
C ASP A 199 1.97 7.49 7.79
N ASN A 200 2.79 7.03 8.74
CA ASN A 200 2.74 7.49 10.14
C ASN A 200 3.11 8.97 10.33
N TYR A 201 3.65 9.62 9.30
CA TYR A 201 4.00 11.03 9.29
C TYR A 201 2.94 11.89 8.60
N GLY A 202 1.84 11.29 8.13
CA GLY A 202 0.77 11.99 7.41
C GLY A 202 1.10 12.29 5.94
N VAL A 203 2.11 11.63 5.36
CA VAL A 203 2.47 11.78 3.95
C VAL A 203 1.65 10.80 3.10
N VAL A 204 1.05 11.29 2.02
CA VAL A 204 0.29 10.45 1.09
C VAL A 204 1.25 9.57 0.30
N ILE A 205 1.18 8.26 0.52
CA ILE A 205 2.03 7.25 -0.10
C ILE A 205 1.38 6.56 -1.30
N LEU A 206 0.06 6.39 -1.27
CA LEU A 206 -0.76 5.89 -2.38
C LEU A 206 -1.96 6.80 -2.55
N SER A 207 -2.37 7.06 -3.79
CA SER A 207 -3.59 7.83 -4.07
C SER A 207 -4.14 7.49 -5.44
N SER A 208 -5.49 7.44 -5.56
CA SER A 208 -6.18 7.43 -6.84
C SER A 208 -5.96 8.72 -7.64
N ARG A 209 -5.49 9.79 -6.99
CA ARG A 209 -5.10 11.07 -7.61
C ARG A 209 -3.60 11.26 -7.56
N GLU A 210 -2.96 11.49 -8.73
CA GLU A 210 -1.51 11.65 -8.83
C GLU A 210 -0.98 12.91 -8.13
N ASP A 211 -1.75 13.99 -8.18
CA ASP A 211 -1.41 15.29 -7.60
C ASP A 211 -1.36 15.30 -6.06
N TRP A 212 -1.90 14.28 -5.41
CA TRP A 212 -1.87 14.17 -3.95
C TRP A 212 -0.66 13.40 -3.41
N ARG A 213 0.05 12.69 -4.26
CA ARG A 213 1.19 11.85 -3.85
C ARG A 213 2.33 12.69 -3.30
N PHE A 214 2.91 12.22 -2.20
CA PHE A 214 4.01 12.87 -1.47
C PHE A 214 3.66 14.23 -0.85
N HIS A 215 2.39 14.61 -0.84
CA HIS A 215 1.94 15.78 -0.10
C HIS A 215 1.54 15.37 1.33
N ALA A 216 1.69 16.30 2.26
CA ALA A 216 1.14 16.12 3.59
C ALA A 216 -0.39 16.13 3.50
N SER A 217 -1.03 15.10 4.07
CA SER A 217 -2.49 15.11 4.22
C SER A 217 -2.87 16.27 5.16
N PRO A 218 -3.89 17.08 4.82
CA PRO A 218 -4.44 18.00 5.79
C PRO A 218 -4.90 17.20 7.03
N PRO A 219 -4.76 17.76 8.23
CA PRO A 219 -5.25 17.08 9.43
C PRO A 219 -6.71 16.70 9.21
N ALA A 220 -7.04 15.43 9.46
CA ALA A 220 -8.42 14.97 9.36
C ALA A 220 -9.31 15.93 10.19
N PRO A 221 -10.45 16.39 9.66
CA PRO A 221 -11.37 17.18 10.44
C PRO A 221 -11.65 16.41 11.72
N SER A 222 -11.53 17.05 12.87
CA SER A 222 -11.70 16.47 14.20
C SER A 222 -13.16 16.05 14.39
N SER A 223 -13.55 14.97 13.75
CA SER A 223 -14.74 14.22 14.07
C SER A 223 -14.32 13.13 15.05
N ASN A 224 -14.94 13.12 16.22
CA ASN A 224 -14.84 12.05 17.21
C ASN A 224 -15.19 10.70 16.57
N GLY A 225 -14.23 10.02 15.99
CA GLY A 225 -14.45 8.75 15.31
C GLY A 225 -13.14 8.18 14.79
N ARG A 226 -12.51 7.36 15.62
CA ARG A 226 -11.33 6.55 15.31
C ARG A 226 -11.46 5.83 13.98
N CYS A 227 -10.57 6.13 13.05
CA CYS A 227 -10.13 5.22 12.01
C CYS A 227 -8.70 5.60 11.63
N ALA A 228 -7.73 5.20 12.46
CA ALA A 228 -6.36 5.09 12.05
C ALA A 228 -6.07 3.58 11.92
N ALA A 229 -6.08 3.05 10.72
CA ALA A 229 -5.41 1.79 10.44
C ALA A 229 -3.93 2.12 10.39
N SER A 230 -3.23 1.93 11.52
CA SER A 230 -1.77 1.94 11.57
C SER A 230 -1.27 0.65 10.92
N CYS A 231 -0.59 0.77 9.77
CA CYS A 231 0.27 -0.28 9.22
C CYS A 231 1.64 -0.26 9.89
#